data_3f7a2b154f08cbda7eed9639887addd5
#
_entry.id   3f7a2b154f08cbda7eed9639887addd5
#
_cell.length_a   1.000
_cell.length_b   1.000
_cell.length_c   1.000
_cell.angle_alpha   90.00
_cell.angle_beta   90.00
_cell.angle_gamma   90.00
#
_symmetry.space_group_name_H-M   'P 1'
#
loop_
_entity.id
_entity.type
_entity.pdbx_description
1 polymer ?
#
loop_
_entity_poly.entity_id
_entity_poly.type
_entity_poly.pdbx_seq_one_letter_code
_entity_poly.pdbx_strand_id
1 'polypeptide(L)'
;MEWLRKLSDAIAYIEQNLDAEISYEEAARIACCSPYYFQRMFSYVAGISLSDYIRRRRMSQAAFDLQRCDAKVLDVALKYGYTSPTAFNRAFQKVHGIPPTAAKNIGKTLHAYPPIQFSVNITGGSPMAYHIAEKKELRFAGIRIRLCEEMEENHKIVPHFWKETMQSPQYTELCQLSDAGTNAIFGISVYEDPDHIFYYIAVATSKKIPSRFHELRIPAATWAVFENKGNFKENVQDIFRRFYTEWLLFSGYEYARLPDIEAYPVQTQAPYDNQCDVWTVSYTHLTL
;
A
#
# COMPACT_ATOMS: atom_id res chain seq x y z
N MET A 1 2.28 -18.92 9.02
CA MET A 1 3.71 -18.74 8.66
C MET A 1 4.01 -18.93 7.17
N GLU A 2 3.12 -19.53 6.40
CA GLU A 2 3.30 -19.72 4.95
C GLU A 2 3.37 -18.37 4.19
N TRP A 3 2.53 -17.44 4.53
CA TRP A 3 2.50 -16.08 3.95
C TRP A 3 3.85 -15.34 4.11
N LEU A 4 4.45 -15.35 5.30
CA LEU A 4 5.72 -14.68 5.55
C LEU A 4 6.87 -15.30 4.72
N ARG A 5 6.82 -16.62 4.52
CA ARG A 5 7.75 -17.32 3.65
C ARG A 5 7.58 -16.88 2.19
N LYS A 6 6.34 -16.83 1.69
CA LYS A 6 6.03 -16.34 0.33
C LYS A 6 6.49 -14.90 0.10
N LEU A 7 6.32 -14.03 1.11
CA LEU A 7 6.85 -12.67 1.07
C LEU A 7 8.38 -12.66 1.01
N SER A 8 9.05 -13.47 1.84
CA SER A 8 10.50 -13.59 1.83
C SER A 8 11.03 -14.13 0.50
N ASP A 9 10.35 -15.12 -0.10
CA ASP A 9 10.68 -15.68 -1.40
C ASP A 9 10.55 -14.63 -2.53
N ALA A 10 9.51 -13.78 -2.47
CA ALA A 10 9.34 -12.68 -3.42
C ALA A 10 10.45 -11.62 -3.29
N ILE A 11 10.87 -11.30 -2.07
CA ILE A 11 12.01 -10.40 -1.86
C ILE A 11 13.33 -11.05 -2.32
N ALA A 12 13.51 -12.34 -2.12
CA ALA A 12 14.68 -13.07 -2.63
C ALA A 12 14.74 -13.02 -4.16
N TYR A 13 13.61 -13.16 -4.86
CA TYR A 13 13.53 -12.94 -6.31
C TYR A 13 13.98 -11.53 -6.70
N ILE A 14 13.51 -10.50 -6.02
CA ILE A 14 13.90 -9.10 -6.28
C ILE A 14 15.42 -8.93 -6.09
N GLU A 15 15.97 -9.46 -4.99
CA GLU A 15 17.40 -9.38 -4.70
C GLU A 15 18.28 -10.08 -5.76
N GLN A 16 17.80 -11.18 -6.32
CA GLN A 16 18.50 -11.93 -7.38
C GLN A 16 18.46 -11.21 -8.75
N ASN A 17 17.55 -10.23 -8.92
CA ASN A 17 17.34 -9.52 -10.17
C ASN A 17 17.61 -8.02 -10.08
N LEU A 18 18.43 -7.56 -9.11
CA LEU A 18 18.74 -6.14 -8.95
C LEU A 18 19.47 -5.53 -10.15
N ASP A 19 20.26 -6.32 -10.87
CA ASP A 19 21.00 -5.94 -12.08
C ASP A 19 20.26 -6.27 -13.39
N ALA A 20 18.99 -6.65 -13.30
CA ALA A 20 18.13 -6.99 -14.42
C ALA A 20 16.79 -6.23 -14.32
N GLU A 21 15.88 -6.52 -15.23
CA GLU A 21 14.51 -6.06 -15.14
C GLU A 21 13.76 -6.85 -14.05
N ILE A 22 13.17 -6.14 -13.08
CA ILE A 22 12.38 -6.73 -12.02
C ILE A 22 10.91 -6.70 -12.43
N SER A 23 10.31 -7.87 -12.62
CA SER A 23 8.86 -7.98 -12.84
C SER A 23 8.13 -7.97 -11.50
N TYR A 24 7.28 -6.96 -11.31
CA TYR A 24 6.41 -6.87 -10.14
C TYR A 24 5.32 -7.94 -10.17
N GLU A 25 4.88 -8.34 -11.36
CA GLU A 25 3.93 -9.44 -11.58
C GLU A 25 4.51 -10.76 -11.08
N GLU A 26 5.78 -11.03 -11.39
CA GLU A 26 6.44 -12.26 -10.93
C GLU A 26 6.67 -12.26 -9.42
N ALA A 27 7.14 -11.16 -8.85
CA ALA A 27 7.27 -11.02 -7.41
C ALA A 27 5.94 -11.23 -6.68
N ALA A 28 4.86 -10.66 -7.21
CA ALA A 28 3.51 -10.82 -6.67
C ALA A 28 2.97 -12.24 -6.84
N ARG A 29 3.26 -12.90 -7.97
CA ARG A 29 2.91 -14.30 -8.21
C ARG A 29 3.57 -15.22 -7.17
N ILE A 30 4.84 -14.99 -6.86
CA ILE A 30 5.57 -15.72 -5.80
C ILE A 30 4.91 -15.48 -4.44
N ALA A 31 4.52 -14.22 -4.16
CA ALA A 31 3.79 -13.86 -2.94
C ALA A 31 2.32 -14.31 -2.94
N CYS A 32 1.82 -14.95 -4.02
CA CYS A 32 0.43 -15.37 -4.21
C CYS A 32 -0.59 -14.25 -4.09
N CYS A 33 -0.28 -13.05 -4.59
CA CYS A 33 -1.15 -11.88 -4.55
C CYS A 33 -1.06 -11.06 -5.85
N SER A 34 -1.82 -9.97 -5.95
CA SER A 34 -1.69 -9.04 -7.09
C SER A 34 -0.44 -8.14 -6.92
N PRO A 35 0.13 -7.59 -8.01
CA PRO A 35 1.29 -6.70 -7.96
C PRO A 35 1.09 -5.50 -7.06
N TYR A 36 -0.08 -4.88 -7.12
CA TYR A 36 -0.40 -3.75 -6.28
C TYR A 36 -0.51 -4.14 -4.79
N TYR A 37 -1.19 -5.26 -4.50
CA TYR A 37 -1.30 -5.76 -3.13
C TYR A 37 0.07 -6.08 -2.54
N PHE A 38 0.96 -6.69 -3.32
CA PHE A 38 2.33 -6.96 -2.91
C PHE A 38 3.08 -5.69 -2.52
N GLN A 39 3.02 -4.65 -3.37
CA GLN A 39 3.68 -3.36 -3.10
C GLN A 39 3.10 -2.69 -1.84
N ARG A 40 1.78 -2.71 -1.70
CA ARG A 40 1.10 -2.11 -0.54
C ARG A 40 1.45 -2.82 0.76
N MET A 41 1.31 -4.15 0.78
CA MET A 41 1.67 -4.97 1.92
C MET A 41 3.14 -4.76 2.30
N PHE A 42 4.04 -4.80 1.31
CA PHE A 42 5.45 -4.52 1.52
C PHE A 42 5.67 -3.16 2.19
N SER A 43 4.99 -2.12 1.71
CA SER A 43 5.13 -0.77 2.27
C SER A 43 4.69 -0.69 3.73
N TYR A 44 3.61 -1.36 4.10
CA TYR A 44 3.17 -1.41 5.50
C TYR A 44 4.12 -2.20 6.40
N VAL A 45 4.65 -3.31 5.92
CA VAL A 45 5.54 -4.18 6.70
C VAL A 45 6.95 -3.59 6.80
N ALA A 46 7.49 -3.05 5.70
CA ALA A 46 8.84 -2.53 5.62
C ALA A 46 8.96 -1.05 6.00
N GLY A 47 7.85 -0.31 6.05
CA GLY A 47 7.83 1.14 6.32
C GLY A 47 8.40 2.00 5.20
N ILE A 48 8.67 1.41 4.03
CA ILE A 48 9.16 2.09 2.81
C ILE A 48 8.49 1.48 1.59
N SER A 49 8.39 2.24 0.49
CA SER A 49 7.85 1.69 -0.76
C SER A 49 8.79 0.65 -1.37
N LEU A 50 8.22 -0.29 -2.14
CA LEU A 50 8.99 -1.32 -2.82
C LEU A 50 9.98 -0.71 -3.83
N SER A 51 9.57 0.34 -4.54
CA SER A 51 10.43 1.07 -5.48
C SER A 51 11.60 1.76 -4.78
N ASP A 52 11.37 2.35 -3.60
CA ASP A 52 12.45 2.95 -2.79
C ASP A 52 13.42 1.88 -2.26
N TYR A 53 12.88 0.74 -1.83
CA TYR A 53 13.70 -0.41 -1.44
C TYR A 53 14.64 -0.85 -2.58
N ILE A 54 14.09 -1.13 -3.77
CA ILE A 54 14.85 -1.56 -4.95
C ILE A 54 15.90 -0.50 -5.31
N ARG A 55 15.52 0.78 -5.30
CA ARG A 55 16.46 1.88 -5.57
C ARG A 55 17.63 1.90 -4.58
N ARG A 56 17.37 1.79 -3.27
CA ARG A 56 18.41 1.76 -2.24
C ARG A 56 19.33 0.56 -2.39
N ARG A 57 18.78 -0.61 -2.69
CA ARG A 57 19.56 -1.82 -2.93
C ARG A 57 20.43 -1.71 -4.17
N ARG A 58 19.86 -1.26 -5.31
CA ARG A 58 20.61 -1.01 -6.55
C ARG A 58 21.75 -0.03 -6.34
N MET A 59 21.51 1.08 -5.64
CA MET A 59 22.56 2.07 -5.36
C MET A 59 23.63 1.52 -4.44
N SER A 60 23.29 0.70 -3.46
CA SER A 60 24.29 0.04 -2.61
C SER A 60 25.18 -0.92 -3.41
N GLN A 61 24.61 -1.72 -4.31
CA GLN A 61 25.38 -2.61 -5.18
C GLN A 61 26.22 -1.82 -6.18
N ALA A 62 25.68 -0.74 -6.76
CA ALA A 62 26.40 0.15 -7.66
C ALA A 62 27.63 0.78 -6.96
N ALA A 63 27.50 1.16 -5.68
CA ALA A 63 28.63 1.67 -4.92
C ALA A 63 29.73 0.63 -4.74
N PHE A 64 29.39 -0.62 -4.47
CA PHE A 64 30.37 -1.71 -4.39
C PHE A 64 31.08 -1.95 -5.71
N ASP A 65 30.34 -1.94 -6.83
CA ASP A 65 30.93 -2.11 -8.16
C ASP A 65 31.89 -0.96 -8.51
N LEU A 66 31.52 0.28 -8.19
CA LEU A 66 32.40 1.46 -8.42
C LEU A 66 33.68 1.43 -7.58
N GLN A 67 33.66 0.80 -6.42
CA GLN A 67 34.84 0.70 -5.53
C GLN A 67 35.71 -0.52 -5.85
N ARG A 68 35.12 -1.63 -6.33
CA ARG A 68 35.86 -2.89 -6.55
C ARG A 68 36.48 -2.98 -7.93
N CYS A 69 35.85 -2.39 -8.93
CA CYS A 69 36.24 -2.52 -10.30
C CYS A 69 36.61 -1.16 -10.87
N ASP A 70 37.54 -1.11 -11.83
CA ASP A 70 37.75 0.10 -12.62
C ASP A 70 36.61 0.31 -13.64
N ALA A 71 35.38 0.07 -13.19
CA ALA A 71 34.19 0.17 -14.01
C ALA A 71 33.89 1.63 -14.36
N LYS A 72 33.48 1.88 -15.60
CA LYS A 72 32.96 3.21 -15.95
C LYS A 72 31.61 3.45 -15.29
N VAL A 73 31.38 4.67 -14.82
CA VAL A 73 30.10 5.05 -14.18
C VAL A 73 28.89 4.75 -15.07
N LEU A 74 29.06 4.90 -16.40
CA LEU A 74 28.00 4.61 -17.37
C LEU A 74 27.66 3.12 -17.41
N ASP A 75 28.65 2.24 -17.38
CA ASP A 75 28.44 0.79 -17.43
C ASP A 75 27.72 0.32 -16.15
N VAL A 76 28.09 0.87 -15.01
CA VAL A 76 27.41 0.60 -13.73
C VAL A 76 25.96 1.14 -13.76
N ALA A 77 25.73 2.33 -14.32
CA ALA A 77 24.38 2.87 -14.46
C ALA A 77 23.49 1.94 -15.30
N LEU A 78 23.99 1.50 -16.48
CA LEU A 78 23.28 0.58 -17.37
C LEU A 78 22.99 -0.77 -16.67
N LYS A 79 23.97 -1.33 -15.96
CA LYS A 79 23.81 -2.58 -15.20
C LYS A 79 22.64 -2.54 -14.23
N TYR A 80 22.42 -1.40 -13.57
CA TYR A 80 21.32 -1.25 -12.59
C TYR A 80 20.05 -0.62 -13.19
N GLY A 81 19.88 -0.67 -14.53
CA GLY A 81 18.65 -0.32 -15.22
C GLY A 81 18.46 1.19 -15.46
N TYR A 82 19.53 1.98 -15.38
CA TYR A 82 19.47 3.42 -15.66
C TYR A 82 19.96 3.72 -17.09
N THR A 83 19.04 4.05 -17.98
CA THR A 83 19.36 4.49 -19.34
C THR A 83 19.84 5.95 -19.41
N SER A 84 19.54 6.76 -18.38
CA SER A 84 19.95 8.16 -18.28
C SER A 84 21.04 8.33 -17.21
N PRO A 85 22.26 8.77 -17.59
CA PRO A 85 23.32 9.10 -16.63
C PRO A 85 22.90 10.14 -15.58
N THR A 86 22.04 11.08 -15.97
CA THR A 86 21.53 12.11 -15.05
C THR A 86 20.59 11.50 -14.00
N ALA A 87 19.72 10.57 -14.40
CA ALA A 87 18.82 9.86 -13.49
C ALA A 87 19.61 9.00 -12.49
N PHE A 88 20.63 8.27 -12.98
CA PHE A 88 21.53 7.51 -12.12
C PHE A 88 22.26 8.40 -11.12
N ASN A 89 22.85 9.51 -11.58
CA ASN A 89 23.57 10.44 -10.73
C ASN A 89 22.66 11.01 -9.61
N ARG A 90 21.42 11.39 -9.94
CA ARG A 90 20.44 11.86 -8.94
C ARG A 90 20.07 10.78 -7.92
N ALA A 91 19.81 9.56 -8.40
CA ALA A 91 19.48 8.43 -7.53
C ALA A 91 20.65 8.08 -6.61
N PHE A 92 21.86 8.06 -7.13
CA PHE A 92 23.08 7.76 -6.39
C PHE A 92 23.36 8.84 -5.32
N GLN A 93 23.26 10.12 -5.71
CA GLN A 93 23.44 11.24 -4.74
C GLN A 93 22.36 11.25 -3.67
N LYS A 94 21.11 10.91 -4.01
CA LYS A 94 20.02 10.81 -3.02
C LYS A 94 20.33 9.77 -1.94
N VAL A 95 21.02 8.68 -2.31
CA VAL A 95 21.34 7.57 -1.40
C VAL A 95 22.65 7.80 -0.66
N HIS A 96 23.69 8.26 -1.35
CA HIS A 96 25.05 8.33 -0.78
C HIS A 96 25.52 9.73 -0.42
N GLY A 97 24.79 10.79 -0.80
CA GLY A 97 25.15 12.18 -0.56
C GLY A 97 26.28 12.72 -1.45
N ILE A 98 26.89 11.86 -2.29
CA ILE A 98 28.01 12.21 -3.18
C ILE A 98 27.76 11.66 -4.60
N PRO A 99 28.38 12.25 -5.65
CA PRO A 99 28.22 11.74 -7.01
C PRO A 99 28.95 10.40 -7.21
N PRO A 100 28.53 9.57 -8.19
CA PRO A 100 29.15 8.27 -8.48
C PRO A 100 30.65 8.36 -8.80
N THR A 101 31.07 9.42 -9.46
CA THR A 101 32.50 9.66 -9.78
C THR A 101 33.35 9.83 -8.53
N ALA A 102 32.82 10.46 -7.48
CA ALA A 102 33.50 10.63 -6.21
C ALA A 102 33.54 9.33 -5.38
N ALA A 103 32.58 8.43 -5.59
CA ALA A 103 32.51 7.13 -4.90
C ALA A 103 33.68 6.20 -5.25
N LYS A 104 34.32 6.40 -6.40
CA LYS A 104 35.55 5.65 -6.79
C LYS A 104 36.75 5.95 -5.91
N ASN A 105 36.77 7.09 -5.23
CA ASN A 105 37.90 7.50 -4.42
C ASN A 105 37.86 6.78 -3.06
N ILE A 106 38.94 6.12 -2.71
CA ILE A 106 39.10 5.46 -1.40
C ILE A 106 38.93 6.48 -0.26
N GLY A 107 38.28 6.06 0.81
CA GLY A 107 38.06 6.90 2.01
C GLY A 107 36.79 7.76 1.96
N LYS A 108 35.96 7.66 0.89
CA LYS A 108 34.65 8.29 0.89
C LYS A 108 33.60 7.44 1.62
N THR A 109 32.83 8.08 2.45
CA THR A 109 31.70 7.44 3.16
C THR A 109 30.56 7.17 2.20
N LEU A 110 30.10 5.92 2.17
CA LEU A 110 28.96 5.47 1.38
C LEU A 110 27.94 4.77 2.29
N HIS A 111 26.67 4.76 1.89
CA HIS A 111 25.61 4.10 2.63
C HIS A 111 25.31 2.75 2.00
N ALA A 112 25.39 1.67 2.77
CA ALA A 112 24.99 0.34 2.37
C ALA A 112 23.65 -0.03 3.01
N TYR A 113 22.64 -0.31 2.21
CA TYR A 113 21.36 -0.84 2.65
C TYR A 113 21.37 -2.36 2.49
N PRO A 114 21.35 -3.15 3.57
CA PRO A 114 21.29 -4.60 3.48
C PRO A 114 19.92 -5.07 2.95
N PRO A 115 19.82 -6.32 2.46
CA PRO A 115 18.53 -6.92 2.13
C PRO A 115 17.60 -6.93 3.36
N ILE A 116 16.33 -6.64 3.13
CA ILE A 116 15.31 -6.76 4.18
C ILE A 116 15.10 -8.24 4.49
N GLN A 117 15.09 -8.55 5.79
CA GLN A 117 14.74 -9.86 6.31
C GLN A 117 13.50 -9.71 7.19
N PHE A 118 12.49 -10.54 6.92
CA PHE A 118 11.30 -10.59 7.75
C PHE A 118 11.51 -11.56 8.90
N SER A 119 11.46 -11.05 10.13
CA SER A 119 11.49 -11.86 11.34
C SER A 119 10.22 -11.62 12.15
N VAL A 120 9.67 -12.68 12.72
CA VAL A 120 8.56 -12.57 13.67
C VAL A 120 9.14 -12.29 15.04
N ASN A 121 8.99 -11.08 15.53
CA ASN A 121 9.29 -10.75 16.92
C ASN A 121 7.99 -10.91 17.74
N ILE A 122 8.02 -11.81 18.71
CA ILE A 122 6.94 -11.93 19.68
C ILE A 122 7.11 -10.83 20.72
N THR A 123 6.43 -9.71 20.53
CA THR A 123 6.31 -8.66 21.52
C THR A 123 4.89 -8.70 22.07
N GLY A 124 4.72 -8.59 23.38
CA GLY A 124 3.41 -8.42 24.02
C GLY A 124 2.79 -7.11 23.54
N GLY A 125 1.91 -7.17 22.54
CA GLY A 125 1.33 -6.00 21.88
C GLY A 125 0.12 -5.44 22.64
N SER A 126 -0.21 -4.18 22.38
CA SER A 126 -1.50 -3.63 22.73
C SER A 126 -2.62 -4.38 22.01
N PRO A 127 -3.77 -4.64 22.62
CA PRO A 127 -4.87 -5.34 21.97
C PRO A 127 -5.34 -4.58 20.71
N MET A 128 -5.75 -5.31 19.67
CA MET A 128 -6.50 -4.76 18.56
C MET A 128 -7.96 -5.12 18.75
N ALA A 129 -8.83 -4.12 18.88
CA ALA A 129 -10.26 -4.36 18.90
C ALA A 129 -10.73 -4.68 17.47
N TYR A 130 -11.31 -5.85 17.27
CA TYR A 130 -11.88 -6.26 16.01
C TYR A 130 -13.11 -7.14 16.22
N HIS A 131 -13.93 -7.23 15.18
CA HIS A 131 -14.97 -8.25 15.08
C HIS A 131 -15.09 -8.77 13.66
N ILE A 132 -15.65 -9.96 13.52
CA ILE A 132 -15.92 -10.55 12.21
C ILE A 132 -17.36 -10.22 11.84
N ALA A 133 -17.56 -9.73 10.62
CA ALA A 133 -18.86 -9.35 10.10
C ALA A 133 -19.12 -9.96 8.73
N GLU A 134 -20.21 -10.72 8.60
CA GLU A 134 -20.70 -11.14 7.30
C GLU A 134 -21.55 -10.01 6.70
N LYS A 135 -21.19 -9.56 5.52
CA LYS A 135 -21.93 -8.54 4.77
C LYS A 135 -22.48 -9.16 3.48
N LYS A 136 -23.73 -8.85 3.20
CA LYS A 136 -24.31 -9.09 1.86
C LYS A 136 -23.61 -8.22 0.84
N GLU A 137 -23.94 -8.40 -0.46
CA GLU A 137 -23.47 -7.50 -1.50
C GLU A 137 -23.69 -6.05 -1.08
N LEU A 138 -22.63 -5.26 -1.18
CA LEU A 138 -22.61 -3.82 -0.90
C LEU A 138 -22.62 -3.06 -2.21
N ARG A 139 -23.50 -2.08 -2.32
CA ARG A 139 -23.60 -1.21 -3.48
C ARG A 139 -23.35 0.24 -3.07
N PHE A 140 -22.40 0.88 -3.74
CA PHE A 140 -21.95 2.22 -3.43
C PHE A 140 -22.17 3.16 -4.61
N ALA A 141 -22.50 4.42 -4.30
CA ALA A 141 -22.32 5.55 -5.19
C ALA A 141 -21.11 6.35 -4.73
N GLY A 142 -20.21 6.75 -5.62
CA GLY A 142 -19.00 7.46 -5.22
C GLY A 142 -18.42 8.38 -6.26
N ILE A 143 -17.59 9.30 -5.79
CA ILE A 143 -16.64 10.07 -6.57
C ILE A 143 -15.32 9.32 -6.49
N ARG A 144 -14.58 9.19 -7.59
CA ARG A 144 -13.34 8.44 -7.60
C ARG A 144 -12.20 9.20 -8.23
N ILE A 145 -11.00 8.86 -7.82
CA ILE A 145 -9.75 9.30 -8.42
C ILE A 145 -8.91 8.07 -8.81
N ARG A 146 -8.20 8.16 -9.91
CA ARG A 146 -7.20 7.14 -10.25
C ARG A 146 -5.98 7.30 -9.36
N LEU A 147 -5.52 6.20 -8.80
CA LEU A 147 -4.26 6.12 -8.07
C LEU A 147 -3.14 5.70 -9.03
N CYS A 148 -1.91 6.00 -8.67
CA CYS A 148 -0.72 5.48 -9.34
C CYS A 148 -0.18 4.22 -8.62
N GLU A 149 0.71 3.51 -9.27
CA GLU A 149 1.36 2.34 -8.67
C GLU A 149 2.28 2.70 -7.50
N GLU A 150 2.74 3.96 -7.45
CA GLU A 150 3.64 4.45 -6.40
C GLU A 150 2.87 4.85 -5.15
N MET A 151 2.97 4.04 -4.10
CA MET A 151 2.28 4.26 -2.83
C MET A 151 2.59 5.60 -2.17
N GLU A 152 3.83 6.10 -2.28
CA GLU A 152 4.22 7.39 -1.70
C GLU A 152 3.44 8.56 -2.31
N GLU A 153 3.17 8.50 -3.60
CA GLU A 153 2.36 9.53 -4.27
C GLU A 153 0.89 9.42 -3.85
N ASN A 154 0.36 8.21 -3.72
CA ASN A 154 -1.01 8.00 -3.27
C ASN A 154 -1.26 8.54 -1.85
N HIS A 155 -0.25 8.47 -0.96
CA HIS A 155 -0.32 9.07 0.38
C HIS A 155 -0.48 10.61 0.36
N LYS A 156 -0.12 11.26 -0.74
CA LYS A 156 -0.33 12.71 -0.94
C LYS A 156 -1.66 12.99 -1.68
N ILE A 157 -1.95 12.16 -2.69
CA ILE A 157 -3.12 12.30 -3.57
C ILE A 157 -4.42 12.10 -2.77
N VAL A 158 -4.52 11.06 -1.97
CA VAL A 158 -5.76 10.71 -1.26
C VAL A 158 -6.21 11.78 -0.26
N PRO A 159 -5.35 12.33 0.64
CA PRO A 159 -5.76 13.43 1.52
C PRO A 159 -6.18 14.71 0.78
N HIS A 160 -5.52 14.99 -0.35
CA HIS A 160 -5.89 16.15 -1.18
C HIS A 160 -7.27 15.95 -1.82
N PHE A 161 -7.50 14.77 -2.37
CA PHE A 161 -8.80 14.38 -2.94
C PHE A 161 -9.94 14.45 -1.92
N TRP A 162 -9.72 14.00 -0.67
CA TRP A 162 -10.69 14.16 0.41
C TRP A 162 -11.02 15.64 0.65
N LYS A 163 -9.98 16.47 0.78
CA LYS A 163 -10.15 17.90 1.05
C LYS A 163 -10.95 18.59 -0.04
N GLU A 164 -10.63 18.35 -1.30
CA GLU A 164 -11.33 18.94 -2.45
C GLU A 164 -12.77 18.43 -2.53
N THR A 165 -12.96 17.13 -2.40
CA THR A 165 -14.29 16.50 -2.48
C THR A 165 -15.23 17.06 -1.41
N MET A 166 -14.80 17.11 -0.15
CA MET A 166 -15.61 17.60 0.96
C MET A 166 -16.05 19.06 0.82
N GLN A 167 -15.29 19.86 0.08
CA GLN A 167 -15.61 21.27 -0.21
C GLN A 167 -16.49 21.43 -1.45
N SER A 168 -16.74 20.37 -2.20
CA SER A 168 -17.50 20.42 -3.45
C SER A 168 -19.01 20.30 -3.22
N PRO A 169 -19.85 20.91 -4.08
CA PRO A 169 -21.29 20.68 -4.04
C PRO A 169 -21.68 19.23 -4.27
N GLN A 170 -20.87 18.46 -5.02
CA GLN A 170 -21.08 17.05 -5.31
C GLN A 170 -21.03 16.21 -4.03
N TYR A 171 -20.26 16.60 -3.03
CA TYR A 171 -20.20 15.89 -1.75
C TYR A 171 -21.53 15.91 -1.01
N THR A 172 -22.18 17.07 -0.96
CA THR A 172 -23.52 17.19 -0.34
C THR A 172 -24.54 16.32 -1.05
N GLU A 173 -24.52 16.30 -2.40
CA GLU A 173 -25.41 15.44 -3.18
C GLU A 173 -25.11 13.96 -2.97
N LEU A 174 -23.83 13.58 -2.89
CA LEU A 174 -23.40 12.22 -2.60
C LEU A 174 -23.95 11.76 -1.22
N CYS A 175 -23.82 12.59 -0.20
CA CYS A 175 -24.36 12.30 1.13
C CYS A 175 -25.88 12.05 1.14
N GLN A 176 -26.64 12.77 0.29
CA GLN A 176 -28.09 12.58 0.16
C GLN A 176 -28.48 11.24 -0.49
N LEU A 177 -27.56 10.59 -1.19
CA LEU A 177 -27.78 9.26 -1.73
C LEU A 177 -27.65 8.16 -0.68
N SER A 178 -27.06 8.42 0.49
CA SER A 178 -26.93 7.43 1.55
C SER A 178 -28.28 6.86 1.95
N ASP A 179 -28.36 5.56 2.18
CA ASP A 179 -29.54 4.91 2.71
C ASP A 179 -29.74 5.26 4.19
N ALA A 180 -31.00 5.39 4.61
CA ALA A 180 -31.36 5.57 6.00
C ALA A 180 -30.87 4.34 6.81
N GLY A 181 -29.93 4.56 7.70
CA GLY A 181 -29.34 3.48 8.54
C GLY A 181 -27.86 3.22 8.29
N THR A 182 -27.29 3.64 7.16
CA THR A 182 -25.83 3.68 6.96
C THR A 182 -25.33 5.10 7.16
N ASN A 183 -25.07 5.46 8.39
CA ASN A 183 -24.61 6.82 8.74
C ASN A 183 -23.08 6.93 8.58
N ALA A 184 -22.56 6.49 7.43
CA ALA A 184 -21.13 6.48 7.16
C ALA A 184 -20.81 6.92 5.73
N ILE A 185 -19.66 7.57 5.58
CA ILE A 185 -18.97 7.81 4.32
C ILE A 185 -17.80 6.86 4.25
N PHE A 186 -17.56 6.32 3.08
CA PHE A 186 -16.58 5.29 2.87
C PHE A 186 -15.43 5.78 1.99
N GLY A 187 -14.20 5.55 2.45
CA GLY A 187 -13.01 5.55 1.63
C GLY A 187 -12.77 4.12 1.14
N ILE A 188 -12.78 3.90 -0.18
CA ILE A 188 -12.66 2.55 -0.71
C ILE A 188 -11.51 2.49 -1.70
N SER A 189 -10.53 1.65 -1.39
CA SER A 189 -9.40 1.37 -2.25
C SER A 189 -9.69 0.15 -3.12
N VAL A 190 -9.78 0.33 -4.43
CA VAL A 190 -10.10 -0.72 -5.42
C VAL A 190 -8.87 -1.00 -6.27
N TYR A 191 -8.51 -2.27 -6.39
CA TYR A 191 -7.31 -2.73 -7.07
C TYR A 191 -7.64 -3.96 -7.93
N GLU A 192 -8.12 -3.72 -9.14
CA GLU A 192 -8.46 -4.79 -10.07
C GLU A 192 -7.23 -5.24 -10.87
N ASP A 193 -6.53 -4.29 -11.49
CA ASP A 193 -5.30 -4.48 -12.24
C ASP A 193 -4.48 -3.16 -12.25
N PRO A 194 -3.25 -3.11 -12.79
CA PRO A 194 -2.41 -1.91 -12.80
C PRO A 194 -3.04 -0.67 -13.45
N ASP A 195 -3.96 -0.88 -14.40
CA ASP A 195 -4.66 0.19 -15.09
C ASP A 195 -5.94 0.63 -14.37
N HIS A 196 -6.45 -0.17 -13.43
CA HIS A 196 -7.70 0.04 -12.72
C HIS A 196 -7.48 0.14 -11.21
N ILE A 197 -6.64 1.08 -10.80
CA ILE A 197 -6.39 1.41 -9.40
C ILE A 197 -7.13 2.69 -9.08
N PHE A 198 -8.15 2.60 -8.21
CA PHE A 198 -9.00 3.74 -7.87
C PHE A 198 -9.20 3.86 -6.35
N TYR A 199 -9.31 5.11 -5.91
CA TYR A 199 -9.81 5.42 -4.58
C TYR A 199 -11.16 6.11 -4.70
N TYR A 200 -12.16 5.63 -3.97
CA TYR A 200 -13.51 6.16 -3.95
C TYR A 200 -13.77 6.87 -2.63
N ILE A 201 -14.44 8.01 -2.70
CA ILE A 201 -15.22 8.57 -1.59
C ILE A 201 -16.66 8.27 -1.92
N ALA A 202 -17.33 7.45 -1.10
CA ALA A 202 -18.57 6.82 -1.47
C ALA A 202 -19.58 6.74 -0.31
N VAL A 203 -20.84 6.53 -0.64
CA VAL A 203 -21.91 6.17 0.29
C VAL A 203 -22.58 4.88 -0.15
N ALA A 204 -22.99 4.06 0.82
CA ALA A 204 -23.79 2.88 0.52
C ALA A 204 -25.24 3.32 0.17
N THR A 205 -25.80 2.76 -0.91
CA THR A 205 -27.10 3.19 -1.42
C THR A 205 -27.85 2.12 -2.19
N SER A 206 -29.16 2.02 -1.96
CA SER A 206 -30.11 1.29 -2.81
C SER A 206 -30.76 2.19 -3.85
N LYS A 207 -30.59 3.53 -3.75
CA LYS A 207 -31.23 4.53 -4.60
C LYS A 207 -30.65 4.47 -6.04
N LYS A 208 -31.34 5.09 -7.00
CA LYS A 208 -30.85 5.29 -8.35
C LYS A 208 -29.64 6.24 -8.32
N ILE A 209 -28.52 5.80 -8.86
CA ILE A 209 -27.28 6.57 -8.90
C ILE A 209 -27.30 7.49 -10.12
N PRO A 210 -27.18 8.81 -9.95
CA PRO A 210 -27.01 9.75 -11.06
C PRO A 210 -25.72 9.48 -11.86
N SER A 211 -25.72 9.73 -13.16
CA SER A 211 -24.60 9.43 -14.07
C SER A 211 -23.27 10.14 -13.75
N ARG A 212 -23.31 11.20 -12.94
CA ARG A 212 -22.11 11.90 -12.46
C ARG A 212 -21.35 11.17 -11.35
N PHE A 213 -21.96 10.15 -10.74
CA PHE A 213 -21.33 9.31 -9.74
C PHE A 213 -21.02 7.93 -10.33
N HIS A 214 -19.98 7.31 -9.80
CA HIS A 214 -19.57 5.96 -10.16
C HIS A 214 -20.24 4.94 -9.25
N GLU A 215 -20.82 3.90 -9.85
CA GLU A 215 -21.31 2.75 -9.10
C GLU A 215 -20.16 1.79 -8.82
N LEU A 216 -20.09 1.30 -7.57
CA LEU A 216 -19.19 0.22 -7.15
C LEU A 216 -20.02 -0.85 -6.44
N ARG A 217 -19.85 -2.10 -6.86
CA ARG A 217 -20.45 -3.27 -6.21
C ARG A 217 -19.37 -4.13 -5.63
N ILE A 218 -19.54 -4.49 -4.37
CA ILE A 218 -18.64 -5.40 -3.66
C ILE A 218 -19.49 -6.62 -3.30
N PRO A 219 -19.08 -7.83 -3.70
CA PRO A 219 -19.85 -9.05 -3.47
C PRO A 219 -19.99 -9.33 -1.97
N ALA A 220 -20.92 -10.22 -1.62
CA ALA A 220 -21.06 -10.72 -0.26
C ALA A 220 -19.75 -11.33 0.22
N ALA A 221 -19.33 -10.95 1.41
CA ALA A 221 -18.04 -11.39 1.97
C ALA A 221 -18.03 -11.33 3.50
N THR A 222 -17.07 -12.04 4.07
CA THR A 222 -16.73 -11.97 5.50
C THR A 222 -15.61 -10.94 5.70
N TRP A 223 -15.80 -10.02 6.62
CA TRP A 223 -14.91 -8.91 6.90
C TRP A 223 -14.34 -9.01 8.30
N ALA A 224 -13.06 -8.78 8.44
CA ALA A 224 -12.47 -8.39 9.70
C ALA A 224 -12.56 -6.86 9.82
N VAL A 225 -13.31 -6.40 10.79
CA VAL A 225 -13.57 -4.97 11.05
C VAL A 225 -12.76 -4.56 12.26
N PHE A 226 -11.87 -3.60 12.09
CA PHE A 226 -11.03 -3.05 13.15
C PHE A 226 -11.51 -1.68 13.54
N GLU A 227 -11.81 -1.51 14.83
CA GLU A 227 -12.22 -0.21 15.38
C GLU A 227 -11.00 0.69 15.54
N ASN A 228 -11.08 1.90 15.01
CA ASN A 228 -10.07 2.94 15.18
C ASN A 228 -10.64 4.09 16.03
N LYS A 229 -10.04 4.28 17.20
CA LYS A 229 -10.38 5.37 18.13
C LYS A 229 -9.12 6.20 18.40
N GLY A 230 -9.00 7.40 17.78
CA GLY A 230 -7.86 8.29 18.04
C GLY A 230 -7.45 9.18 16.86
N ASN A 231 -6.16 9.53 16.75
CA ASN A 231 -5.66 10.40 15.70
C ASN A 231 -5.73 9.69 14.34
N PHE A 232 -6.64 10.17 13.53
CA PHE A 232 -7.18 9.57 12.34
C PHE A 232 -6.14 9.06 11.31
N LYS A 233 -5.14 9.87 10.96
CA LYS A 233 -4.22 9.52 9.87
C LYS A 233 -3.19 8.45 10.26
N GLU A 234 -2.66 8.58 11.45
CA GLU A 234 -1.62 7.67 11.95
C GLU A 234 -2.21 6.32 12.35
N ASN A 235 -3.42 6.33 12.93
CA ASN A 235 -4.05 5.12 13.41
C ASN A 235 -4.54 4.19 12.29
N VAL A 236 -5.07 4.72 11.17
CA VAL A 236 -5.49 3.88 10.03
C VAL A 236 -4.30 3.14 9.43
N GLN A 237 -3.18 3.82 9.24
CA GLN A 237 -1.96 3.19 8.72
C GLN A 237 -1.37 2.18 9.71
N ASP A 238 -1.44 2.46 11.01
CA ASP A 238 -1.00 1.52 12.04
C ASP A 238 -1.90 0.27 12.10
N ILE A 239 -3.22 0.42 11.93
CA ILE A 239 -4.13 -0.72 11.83
C ILE A 239 -3.77 -1.60 10.65
N PHE A 240 -3.55 -1.05 9.45
CA PHE A 240 -3.12 -1.84 8.31
C PHE A 240 -1.77 -2.53 8.55
N ARG A 241 -0.78 -1.80 9.10
CA ARG A 241 0.50 -2.40 9.46
C ARG A 241 0.31 -3.56 10.43
N ARG A 242 -0.41 -3.36 11.53
CA ARG A 242 -0.66 -4.39 12.54
C ARG A 242 -1.53 -5.54 12.01
N PHE A 243 -2.48 -5.26 11.12
CA PHE A 243 -3.24 -6.29 10.43
C PHE A 243 -2.30 -7.27 9.72
N TYR A 244 -1.35 -6.76 8.92
CA TYR A 244 -0.41 -7.61 8.18
C TYR A 244 0.67 -8.26 9.06
N THR A 245 1.16 -7.54 10.08
CA THR A 245 2.31 -8.00 10.87
C THR A 245 1.94 -8.75 12.14
N GLU A 246 0.73 -8.55 12.64
CA GLU A 246 0.28 -9.12 13.91
C GLU A 246 -0.97 -10.00 13.71
N TRP A 247 -2.08 -9.45 13.20
CA TRP A 247 -3.35 -10.17 13.20
C TRP A 247 -3.43 -11.28 12.15
N LEU A 248 -3.10 -11.00 10.90
CA LEU A 248 -3.20 -11.96 9.79
C LEU A 248 -2.30 -13.18 9.99
N LEU A 249 -1.14 -13.00 10.62
CA LEU A 249 -0.18 -14.07 10.89
C LEU A 249 -0.71 -15.15 11.83
N PHE A 250 -1.58 -14.78 12.77
CA PHE A 250 -2.02 -15.66 13.88
C PHE A 250 -3.52 -15.92 13.88
N SER A 251 -4.29 -15.23 13.03
CA SER A 251 -5.74 -15.33 13.02
C SER A 251 -6.29 -16.60 12.37
N GLY A 252 -5.49 -17.29 11.55
CA GLY A 252 -5.96 -18.40 10.71
C GLY A 252 -6.81 -17.95 9.53
N TYR A 253 -6.94 -16.65 9.28
CA TYR A 253 -7.63 -16.07 8.14
C TYR A 253 -6.65 -15.82 6.98
N GLU A 254 -7.17 -15.82 5.76
CA GLU A 254 -6.44 -15.41 4.56
C GLU A 254 -7.03 -14.13 3.98
N TYR A 255 -6.16 -13.31 3.41
CA TYR A 255 -6.60 -12.07 2.76
C TYR A 255 -7.33 -12.36 1.45
N ALA A 256 -8.55 -11.84 1.32
CA ALA A 256 -9.31 -11.91 0.08
C ALA A 256 -8.96 -10.73 -0.84
N ARG A 257 -8.99 -10.98 -2.17
CA ARG A 257 -8.72 -9.96 -3.20
C ARG A 257 -9.93 -9.06 -3.43
N LEU A 258 -10.42 -8.42 -2.36
CA LEU A 258 -11.52 -7.46 -2.42
C LEU A 258 -11.02 -6.09 -1.95
N PRO A 259 -11.75 -5.00 -2.25
CA PRO A 259 -11.38 -3.66 -1.84
C PRO A 259 -11.22 -3.54 -0.32
N ASP A 260 -10.26 -2.74 0.13
CA ASP A 260 -10.20 -2.30 1.52
C ASP A 260 -11.10 -1.09 1.74
N ILE A 261 -11.82 -1.09 2.84
CA ILE A 261 -12.82 -0.06 3.16
C ILE A 261 -12.46 0.64 4.48
N GLU A 262 -12.51 1.95 4.45
CA GLU A 262 -12.46 2.83 5.60
C GLU A 262 -13.86 3.41 5.80
N ALA A 263 -14.52 3.10 6.90
CA ALA A 263 -15.87 3.57 7.19
C ALA A 263 -15.83 4.70 8.20
N TYR A 264 -16.23 5.89 7.78
CA TYR A 264 -16.25 7.13 8.57
C TYR A 264 -17.65 7.47 9.00
N PRO A 265 -17.99 7.44 10.31
CA PRO A 265 -19.30 7.86 10.78
C PRO A 265 -19.60 9.30 10.39
N VAL A 266 -20.79 9.56 9.83
CA VAL A 266 -21.26 10.92 9.59
C VAL A 266 -21.75 11.48 10.91
N GLN A 267 -20.93 12.26 11.60
CA GLN A 267 -21.33 12.97 12.80
C GLN A 267 -21.90 14.33 12.46
N THR A 268 -23.08 14.63 13.01
CA THR A 268 -23.83 15.88 12.74
C THR A 268 -23.30 17.10 13.49
N GLN A 269 -22.36 16.99 14.42
CA GLN A 269 -21.97 18.11 15.31
C GLN A 269 -20.47 18.33 15.56
N ALA A 270 -19.57 17.47 15.17
CA ALA A 270 -18.13 17.77 15.24
C ALA A 270 -17.39 17.03 14.14
N PRO A 271 -16.53 17.70 13.35
CA PRO A 271 -15.86 17.03 12.26
C PRO A 271 -14.76 16.06 12.67
N TYR A 272 -14.51 15.79 13.96
CA TYR A 272 -13.30 15.10 14.41
C TYR A 272 -13.39 14.33 15.72
N ASP A 273 -14.52 13.67 16.02
CA ASP A 273 -14.40 12.51 16.88
C ASP A 273 -13.87 11.37 16.01
N ASN A 274 -12.56 11.22 16.06
CA ASN A 274 -11.67 10.41 15.27
C ASN A 274 -11.99 8.92 15.30
N GLN A 275 -13.19 8.52 14.90
CA GLN A 275 -13.61 7.13 14.78
C GLN A 275 -13.71 6.77 13.30
N CYS A 276 -13.05 5.71 12.93
CA CYS A 276 -13.20 5.10 11.62
C CYS A 276 -13.02 3.59 11.80
N ASP A 277 -13.85 2.82 11.15
CA ASP A 277 -13.66 1.38 11.09
C ASP A 277 -12.88 1.02 9.83
N VAL A 278 -11.85 0.22 9.98
CA VAL A 278 -11.09 -0.33 8.86
C VAL A 278 -11.58 -1.75 8.59
N TRP A 279 -12.12 -1.97 7.39
CA TRP A 279 -12.63 -3.28 6.96
C TRP A 279 -11.67 -3.90 5.97
N THR A 280 -11.16 -5.07 6.31
CA THR A 280 -10.36 -5.89 5.41
C THR A 280 -11.07 -7.21 5.19
N VAL A 281 -11.06 -7.70 3.96
CA VAL A 281 -11.74 -8.96 3.66
C VAL A 281 -10.87 -10.13 4.03
N SER A 282 -11.46 -11.10 4.70
CA SER A 282 -10.79 -12.29 5.15
C SER A 282 -11.73 -13.49 5.02
N TYR A 283 -11.24 -14.63 4.58
CA TYR A 283 -11.96 -15.89 4.70
C TYR A 283 -11.10 -16.96 5.37
N THR A 284 -11.76 -17.82 6.11
CA THR A 284 -11.14 -19.02 6.63
C THR A 284 -11.10 -20.08 5.52
N HIS A 285 -9.97 -20.73 5.34
CA HIS A 285 -9.95 -22.07 4.73
C HIS A 285 -10.66 -23.06 5.67
N LEU A 286 -11.98 -23.03 5.68
CA LEU A 286 -12.71 -24.26 6.00
C LEU A 286 -12.72 -25.10 4.73
N THR A 287 -11.64 -25.78 4.46
CA THR A 287 -11.66 -26.98 3.63
C THR A 287 -12.44 -28.02 4.42
N LEU A 288 -13.67 -28.27 4.00
CA LEU A 288 -14.33 -29.54 4.26
C LEU A 288 -13.62 -30.66 3.50
#